data_be81900971ff12a2210228e10b36ae8c
#
_entry.id   be81900971ff12a2210228e10b36ae8c
#
_cell.length_a   1.000
_cell.length_b   1.000
_cell.length_c   1.000
_cell.angle_alpha   90.00
_cell.angle_beta   90.00
_cell.angle_gamma   90.00
#
_symmetry.space_group_name_H-M   'P 1'
#
loop_
_entity.id
_entity.type
_entity.pdbx_description
1 polymer ?
#
loop_
_entity_poly.entity_id
_entity_poly.type
_entity_poly.pdbx_seq_one_letter_code
_entity_poly.pdbx_strand_id
1 'polypeptide(L)'
;MKKFLAILLALALVCGGAVWAADSLLQMETGRSESTVTVSVALNEEISDEGATMLQGELYYDPQVLEPVSVRASDAYSFLNCVISERHPRVQFSFADENSDALTLPAGTVVTAEFAVLADADAELRLEMDLQTANGTVVVDLTDYTTVIYEGDPICTDHDWDGLVCRNCGEVRENPFEDVPEDSFYFLPVLWAVDEGITNGASATTFNPGGDLLRAQVVTMLWRHAGSPVVEISNPFTDVKEGEWYYNAVLWAVSEGITNGTSATTFGPAGVTNRAQVVTFLWRYLDSPDAVAENPFTDVDDAAWYGMPILWAVENGVTDGMSATEFGVNTNCNRAHMVTFLYRAMN
;
A
#
# COMPACT_ATOMS: atom_id res chain seq x y z
N MET A 1 -43.84 18.29 23.86
CA MET A 1 -42.53 18.74 24.38
C MET A 1 -41.47 17.82 23.78
N LYS A 2 -40.73 18.36 22.82
CA LYS A 2 -39.78 17.63 21.99
C LYS A 2 -38.52 17.38 22.76
N LYS A 3 -38.11 16.13 22.91
CA LYS A 3 -36.78 15.78 23.43
C LYS A 3 -35.78 15.82 22.26
N PHE A 4 -34.84 16.73 22.36
CA PHE A 4 -33.66 16.79 21.48
C PHE A 4 -32.73 15.63 21.81
N LEU A 5 -32.48 14.79 20.82
CA LEU A 5 -31.44 13.77 20.86
C LEU A 5 -30.12 14.47 20.45
N ALA A 6 -29.21 14.62 21.37
CA ALA A 6 -27.88 15.11 21.09
C ALA A 6 -27.03 13.95 20.60
N ILE A 7 -26.68 13.98 19.33
CA ILE A 7 -25.68 13.06 18.76
C ILE A 7 -24.32 13.63 19.15
N LEU A 8 -23.63 12.96 20.06
CA LEU A 8 -22.20 13.20 20.31
C LEU A 8 -21.41 12.39 19.27
N LEU A 9 -20.88 13.09 18.28
CA LEU A 9 -19.87 12.54 17.38
C LEU A 9 -18.55 12.48 18.20
N ALA A 10 -18.16 11.30 18.64
CA ALA A 10 -16.80 11.05 19.11
C ALA A 10 -15.98 10.60 17.90
N LEU A 11 -15.03 11.45 17.47
CA LEU A 11 -13.96 11.04 16.57
C LEU A 11 -13.14 9.95 17.28
N ALA A 12 -13.24 8.71 16.81
CA ALA A 12 -12.25 7.68 17.08
C ALA A 12 -11.52 7.40 15.77
N LEU A 13 -10.30 7.92 15.68
CA LEU A 13 -9.28 7.42 14.75
C LEU A 13 -8.92 6.00 15.19
N VAL A 14 -8.66 5.17 14.18
CA VAL A 14 -8.13 3.80 14.16
C VAL A 14 -9.20 2.74 13.90
N CYS A 15 -9.17 2.21 12.69
CA CYS A 15 -9.59 0.91 12.17
C CYS A 15 -10.35 -0.01 13.15
N GLY A 16 -11.66 0.14 13.23
CA GLY A 16 -12.56 -0.74 13.95
C GLY A 16 -13.88 -0.02 14.27
N GLY A 17 -14.93 -0.31 13.53
CA GLY A 17 -16.26 0.22 13.82
C GLY A 17 -16.86 -0.53 15.02
N ALA A 18 -16.89 0.09 16.21
CA ALA A 18 -17.72 -0.40 17.31
C ALA A 18 -19.09 0.28 17.21
N VAL A 19 -20.15 -0.49 17.01
CA VAL A 19 -21.53 0.02 17.12
C VAL A 19 -22.01 -0.21 18.55
N TRP A 20 -22.17 0.87 19.31
CA TRP A 20 -22.66 0.83 20.67
C TRP A 20 -24.19 0.94 20.69
N ALA A 21 -24.86 -0.09 21.18
CA ALA A 21 -26.21 0.06 21.74
C ALA A 21 -26.04 0.21 23.25
N ALA A 22 -26.34 1.38 23.79
CA ALA A 22 -25.96 1.82 25.13
C ALA A 22 -26.61 1.05 26.30
N ASP A 23 -27.44 0.04 26.06
CA ASP A 23 -28.15 -0.74 27.08
C ASP A 23 -28.28 -2.24 26.70
N SER A 24 -27.41 -2.78 25.81
CA SER A 24 -27.48 -4.18 25.43
C SER A 24 -26.53 -5.07 26.23
N LEU A 25 -27.02 -6.23 26.63
CA LEU A 25 -26.22 -7.29 27.26
C LEU A 25 -25.10 -7.80 26.36
N LEU A 26 -25.20 -7.58 25.05
CA LEU A 26 -24.29 -8.04 24.03
C LEU A 26 -23.63 -6.91 23.28
N GLN A 27 -22.40 -7.17 22.86
CA GLN A 27 -21.63 -6.32 21.99
C GLN A 27 -21.07 -7.13 20.83
N MET A 28 -21.11 -6.55 19.62
CA MET A 28 -20.42 -7.08 18.46
C MET A 28 -19.41 -6.06 17.97
N GLU A 29 -18.17 -6.49 17.82
CA GLU A 29 -17.07 -5.66 17.30
C GLU A 29 -16.53 -6.27 16.02
N THR A 30 -16.18 -5.42 15.06
CA THR A 30 -15.51 -5.84 13.84
C THR A 30 -14.12 -5.26 13.79
N GLY A 31 -13.13 -6.10 13.48
CA GLY A 31 -11.76 -5.71 13.19
C GLY A 31 -11.39 -6.12 11.77
N ARG A 32 -10.54 -5.37 11.11
CA ARG A 32 -10.06 -5.68 9.77
C ARG A 32 -8.54 -5.78 9.72
N SER A 33 -8.03 -6.72 8.92
CA SER A 33 -6.68 -6.73 8.36
C SER A 33 -6.80 -6.87 6.84
N GLU A 34 -5.73 -6.66 6.08
CA GLU A 34 -5.67 -6.54 4.60
C GLU A 34 -6.69 -7.38 3.80
N SER A 35 -6.88 -8.64 4.18
CA SER A 35 -7.74 -9.59 3.45
C SER A 35 -8.76 -10.30 4.34
N THR A 36 -8.84 -9.95 5.62
CA THR A 36 -9.71 -10.64 6.58
C THR A 36 -10.51 -9.67 7.43
N VAL A 37 -11.72 -10.08 7.78
CA VAL A 37 -12.59 -9.42 8.75
C VAL A 37 -12.73 -10.34 9.96
N THR A 38 -12.48 -9.79 11.14
CA THR A 38 -12.71 -10.49 12.40
C THR A 38 -13.95 -9.92 13.07
N VAL A 39 -14.88 -10.78 13.43
CA VAL A 39 -16.10 -10.42 14.16
C VAL A 39 -16.04 -11.05 15.55
N SER A 40 -16.07 -10.21 16.59
CA SER A 40 -16.08 -10.65 17.99
C SER A 40 -17.45 -10.37 18.61
N VAL A 41 -18.06 -11.38 19.19
CA VAL A 41 -19.30 -11.27 19.98
C VAL A 41 -18.95 -11.38 21.45
N ALA A 42 -19.37 -10.42 22.26
CA ALA A 42 -19.05 -10.37 23.68
C ALA A 42 -20.29 -10.09 24.54
N LEU A 43 -20.29 -10.59 25.79
CA LEU A 43 -21.21 -10.21 26.84
C LEU A 43 -20.65 -8.99 27.61
N ASN A 44 -21.47 -7.99 27.81
CA ASN A 44 -21.09 -6.77 28.55
C ASN A 44 -21.07 -6.96 30.07
N GLU A 45 -21.84 -7.94 30.57
CA GLU A 45 -21.90 -8.27 31.97
C GLU A 45 -21.99 -9.77 32.22
N GLU A 46 -21.63 -10.21 33.42
CA GLU A 46 -21.68 -11.59 33.83
C GLU A 46 -23.12 -12.05 34.07
N ILE A 47 -23.47 -13.25 33.62
CA ILE A 47 -24.74 -13.90 33.88
C ILE A 47 -24.50 -14.98 34.92
N SER A 48 -24.75 -14.68 36.22
CA SER A 48 -24.43 -15.53 37.36
C SER A 48 -25.62 -15.94 38.21
N ASP A 49 -26.64 -15.11 38.34
CA ASP A 49 -27.66 -15.26 39.42
C ASP A 49 -28.58 -16.44 39.22
N GLU A 50 -28.85 -16.89 37.98
CA GLU A 50 -29.67 -18.05 37.69
C GLU A 50 -28.94 -19.08 36.82
N GLY A 51 -27.75 -18.70 36.33
CA GLY A 51 -26.97 -19.48 35.37
C GLY A 51 -27.67 -19.71 34.03
N ALA A 52 -26.93 -20.03 33.02
CA ALA A 52 -27.43 -20.31 31.68
C ALA A 52 -27.48 -21.82 31.42
N THR A 53 -28.58 -22.33 30.88
CA THR A 53 -28.75 -23.72 30.46
C THR A 53 -28.65 -23.90 28.94
N MET A 54 -28.85 -22.86 28.19
CA MET A 54 -28.68 -22.83 26.74
C MET A 54 -28.17 -21.46 26.28
N LEU A 55 -27.25 -21.50 25.34
CA LEU A 55 -26.88 -20.36 24.52
C LEU A 55 -26.79 -20.86 23.08
N GLN A 56 -27.47 -20.13 22.19
CA GLN A 56 -27.39 -20.39 20.74
C GLN A 56 -27.22 -19.04 20.04
N GLY A 57 -26.24 -18.95 19.16
CA GLY A 57 -26.01 -17.78 18.34
C GLY A 57 -25.78 -18.14 16.88
N GLU A 58 -26.30 -17.33 16.00
CA GLU A 58 -26.13 -17.43 14.56
C GLU A 58 -25.69 -16.08 13.99
N LEU A 59 -24.48 -16.03 13.42
CA LEU A 59 -23.96 -14.86 12.74
C LEU A 59 -24.14 -15.07 11.24
N TYR A 60 -25.05 -14.30 10.64
CA TYR A 60 -25.32 -14.28 9.20
C TYR A 60 -24.40 -13.30 8.50
N TYR A 61 -24.00 -13.61 7.28
CA TYR A 61 -23.11 -12.80 6.45
C TYR A 61 -23.52 -12.86 4.98
N ASP A 62 -23.06 -11.89 4.17
CA ASP A 62 -23.24 -11.93 2.71
C ASP A 62 -22.16 -12.82 2.06
N PRO A 63 -22.52 -13.98 1.48
CA PRO A 63 -21.55 -14.90 0.88
C PRO A 63 -20.97 -14.43 -0.45
N GLN A 64 -21.43 -13.30 -1.00
CA GLN A 64 -20.84 -12.67 -2.17
C GLN A 64 -19.66 -11.75 -1.79
N VAL A 65 -19.60 -11.32 -0.54
CA VAL A 65 -18.61 -10.38 -0.02
C VAL A 65 -17.66 -11.05 0.98
N LEU A 66 -18.15 -11.98 1.80
CA LEU A 66 -17.41 -12.61 2.89
C LEU A 66 -17.43 -14.13 2.78
N GLU A 67 -16.29 -14.78 3.04
CA GLU A 67 -16.15 -16.23 3.17
C GLU A 67 -15.62 -16.59 4.57
N PRO A 68 -16.32 -17.42 5.36
CA PRO A 68 -15.87 -17.75 6.71
C PRO A 68 -14.63 -18.65 6.67
N VAL A 69 -13.59 -18.22 7.35
CA VAL A 69 -12.31 -18.94 7.48
C VAL A 69 -12.28 -19.76 8.77
N SER A 70 -12.67 -19.14 9.87
CA SER A 70 -12.68 -19.80 11.16
C SER A 70 -13.76 -19.23 12.09
N VAL A 71 -14.21 -20.07 13.04
CA VAL A 71 -15.03 -19.66 14.19
C VAL A 71 -14.49 -20.34 15.43
N ARG A 72 -14.29 -19.58 16.50
CA ARG A 72 -13.72 -20.10 17.77
C ARG A 72 -14.39 -19.46 18.96
N ALA A 73 -14.74 -20.28 19.95
CA ALA A 73 -15.07 -19.80 21.27
C ALA A 73 -13.81 -19.25 21.96
N SER A 74 -13.97 -18.26 22.84
CA SER A 74 -12.89 -17.84 23.72
C SER A 74 -12.59 -18.93 24.78
N ASP A 75 -11.45 -18.81 25.46
CA ASP A 75 -11.06 -19.80 26.49
C ASP A 75 -12.11 -19.91 27.61
N ALA A 76 -12.74 -18.79 27.99
CA ALA A 76 -13.81 -18.75 28.98
C ALA A 76 -15.08 -19.47 28.54
N TYR A 77 -15.26 -19.63 27.23
CA TYR A 77 -16.42 -20.24 26.58
C TYR A 77 -16.06 -21.51 25.81
N SER A 78 -14.98 -22.18 26.20
CA SER A 78 -14.47 -23.39 25.52
C SER A 78 -15.45 -24.56 25.41
N PHE A 79 -16.56 -24.51 26.14
CA PHE A 79 -17.68 -25.44 26.08
C PHE A 79 -18.62 -25.21 24.88
N LEU A 80 -18.52 -24.08 24.19
CA LEU A 80 -19.34 -23.80 23.01
C LEU A 80 -18.91 -24.66 21.82
N ASN A 81 -19.91 -25.24 21.15
CA ASN A 81 -19.73 -25.87 19.86
C ASN A 81 -19.86 -24.80 18.76
N CYS A 82 -18.77 -24.52 18.03
CA CYS A 82 -18.69 -23.54 16.97
C CYS A 82 -18.63 -24.22 15.61
N VAL A 83 -19.52 -23.86 14.68
CA VAL A 83 -19.67 -24.51 13.37
C VAL A 83 -19.86 -23.46 12.26
N ILE A 84 -19.13 -23.60 11.16
CA ILE A 84 -19.43 -22.92 9.90
C ILE A 84 -20.44 -23.76 9.14
N SER A 85 -21.60 -23.18 8.79
CA SER A 85 -22.65 -23.88 8.09
C SER A 85 -22.30 -24.08 6.61
N GLU A 86 -22.34 -25.34 6.12
CA GLU A 86 -22.10 -25.64 4.70
C GLU A 86 -23.31 -25.32 3.79
N ARG A 87 -24.50 -25.12 4.36
CA ARG A 87 -25.75 -24.98 3.59
C ARG A 87 -26.30 -23.56 3.57
N HIS A 88 -25.97 -22.75 4.55
CA HIS A 88 -26.51 -21.41 4.73
C HIS A 88 -25.37 -20.45 5.07
N PRO A 89 -25.41 -19.18 4.62
CA PRO A 89 -24.37 -18.20 4.90
C PRO A 89 -24.45 -17.73 6.36
N ARG A 90 -24.07 -18.61 7.28
CA ARG A 90 -24.02 -18.32 8.72
C ARG A 90 -22.95 -19.13 9.44
N VAL A 91 -22.47 -18.54 10.51
CA VAL A 91 -21.63 -19.18 11.51
C VAL A 91 -22.49 -19.42 12.75
N GLN A 92 -22.42 -20.61 13.34
CA GLN A 92 -23.21 -20.99 14.50
C GLN A 92 -22.29 -21.27 15.69
N PHE A 93 -22.75 -20.90 16.88
CA PHE A 93 -22.13 -21.29 18.14
C PHE A 93 -23.23 -21.59 19.16
N SER A 94 -23.08 -22.70 19.89
CA SER A 94 -24.12 -23.10 20.82
C SER A 94 -23.59 -24.01 21.92
N PHE A 95 -24.24 -23.96 23.06
CA PHE A 95 -24.25 -25.06 24.02
C PHE A 95 -25.67 -25.29 24.55
N ALA A 96 -25.95 -26.52 24.96
CA ALA A 96 -27.13 -26.85 25.73
C ALA A 96 -26.72 -27.91 26.76
N ASP A 97 -27.05 -27.69 28.01
CA ASP A 97 -26.90 -28.69 29.07
C ASP A 97 -28.25 -29.27 29.44
N GLU A 98 -28.48 -30.54 29.01
CA GLU A 98 -29.71 -31.26 29.29
C GLU A 98 -29.81 -31.72 30.78
N ASN A 99 -28.70 -31.60 31.56
CA ASN A 99 -28.62 -32.10 32.93
C ASN A 99 -28.84 -31.01 34.00
N SER A 100 -29.17 -29.78 33.63
CA SER A 100 -29.60 -28.71 34.50
C SER A 100 -28.51 -28.10 35.43
N ASP A 101 -27.24 -28.32 35.19
CA ASP A 101 -26.19 -27.56 35.88
C ASP A 101 -26.02 -26.23 35.15
N ALA A 102 -26.70 -25.19 35.66
CA ALA A 102 -26.65 -23.86 35.09
C ALA A 102 -25.22 -23.30 35.14
N LEU A 103 -24.71 -22.89 33.98
CA LEU A 103 -23.37 -22.32 33.85
C LEU A 103 -23.37 -20.80 34.06
N THR A 104 -22.39 -20.31 34.82
CA THR A 104 -22.09 -18.90 34.87
C THR A 104 -21.41 -18.49 33.58
N LEU A 105 -21.93 -17.46 32.91
CA LEU A 105 -21.35 -16.87 31.72
C LEU A 105 -20.61 -15.58 32.09
N PRO A 106 -19.28 -15.55 32.06
CA PRO A 106 -18.50 -14.35 32.42
C PRO A 106 -18.65 -13.25 31.37
N ALA A 107 -18.53 -11.99 31.78
CA ALA A 107 -18.40 -10.89 30.84
C ALA A 107 -17.15 -11.05 29.97
N GLY A 108 -17.20 -10.57 28.72
CA GLY A 108 -16.10 -10.61 27.77
C GLY A 108 -16.44 -11.36 26.48
N THR A 109 -15.43 -11.60 25.66
CA THR A 109 -15.61 -12.24 24.35
C THR A 109 -16.13 -13.68 24.49
N VAL A 110 -17.23 -13.94 23.82
CA VAL A 110 -17.89 -15.26 23.72
C VAL A 110 -17.29 -16.05 22.57
N VAL A 111 -17.34 -15.47 21.37
CA VAL A 111 -16.90 -16.09 20.13
C VAL A 111 -16.22 -15.06 19.22
N THR A 112 -15.26 -15.55 18.43
CA THR A 112 -14.63 -14.80 17.36
C THR A 112 -14.77 -15.59 16.06
N ALA A 113 -15.29 -14.94 15.02
CA ALA A 113 -15.37 -15.45 13.66
C ALA A 113 -14.44 -14.65 12.75
N GLU A 114 -13.72 -15.34 11.87
CA GLU A 114 -12.81 -14.74 10.90
C GLU A 114 -13.33 -15.04 9.50
N PHE A 115 -13.38 -14.01 8.66
CA PHE A 115 -13.86 -14.08 7.28
C PHE A 115 -12.77 -13.58 6.33
N ALA A 116 -12.61 -14.25 5.20
CA ALA A 116 -11.90 -13.70 4.05
C ALA A 116 -12.82 -12.74 3.29
N VAL A 117 -12.29 -11.62 2.82
CA VAL A 117 -13.01 -10.65 1.98
C VAL A 117 -12.91 -11.09 0.52
N LEU A 118 -14.06 -11.36 -0.12
CA LEU A 118 -14.14 -11.82 -1.51
C LEU A 118 -14.37 -10.69 -2.50
N ALA A 119 -15.04 -9.63 -2.07
CA ALA A 119 -15.42 -8.50 -2.91
C ALA A 119 -15.40 -7.21 -2.12
N ASP A 120 -15.13 -6.12 -2.84
CA ASP A 120 -15.22 -4.78 -2.31
C ASP A 120 -16.66 -4.29 -2.42
N ALA A 121 -17.43 -4.54 -1.39
CA ALA A 121 -18.83 -4.13 -1.26
C ALA A 121 -19.22 -4.09 0.22
N ASP A 122 -20.24 -3.28 0.52
CA ASP A 122 -20.87 -3.29 1.82
C ASP A 122 -21.46 -4.67 2.11
N ALA A 123 -21.18 -5.21 3.30
CA ALA A 123 -21.74 -6.47 3.76
C ALA A 123 -22.55 -6.26 5.03
N GLU A 124 -23.74 -6.85 5.05
CA GLU A 124 -24.56 -6.91 6.26
C GLU A 124 -24.13 -8.13 7.11
N LEU A 125 -23.78 -7.86 8.35
CA LEU A 125 -23.56 -8.87 9.38
C LEU A 125 -24.70 -8.80 10.37
N ARG A 126 -25.43 -9.90 10.55
CA ARG A 126 -26.58 -9.98 11.46
C ARG A 126 -26.40 -11.10 12.46
N LEU A 127 -26.46 -10.76 13.75
CA LEU A 127 -26.40 -11.69 14.85
C LEU A 127 -27.82 -11.99 15.37
N GLU A 128 -28.18 -13.26 15.42
CA GLU A 128 -29.33 -13.75 16.17
C GLU A 128 -28.81 -14.58 17.34
N MET A 129 -29.33 -14.36 18.54
CA MET A 129 -28.88 -15.07 19.73
C MET A 129 -30.00 -15.32 20.72
N ASP A 130 -30.10 -16.56 21.18
CA ASP A 130 -31.02 -17.02 22.23
C ASP A 130 -30.20 -17.43 23.46
N LEU A 131 -30.62 -16.97 24.61
CA LEU A 131 -30.05 -17.34 25.90
C LEU A 131 -31.18 -17.73 26.86
N GLN A 132 -31.10 -18.93 27.45
CA GLN A 132 -32.07 -19.40 28.44
C GLN A 132 -31.41 -19.65 29.78
N THR A 133 -32.10 -19.29 30.86
CA THR A 133 -31.69 -19.60 32.23
C THR A 133 -32.29 -20.93 32.68
N ALA A 134 -31.84 -21.44 33.85
CA ALA A 134 -32.34 -22.68 34.50
C ALA A 134 -33.83 -22.68 34.74
N ASN A 135 -34.49 -21.54 34.86
CA ASN A 135 -35.93 -21.41 35.06
C ASN A 135 -36.73 -21.35 33.75
N GLY A 136 -36.07 -21.50 32.61
CA GLY A 136 -36.71 -21.45 31.30
C GLY A 136 -37.13 -20.01 30.88
N THR A 137 -36.66 -19.02 31.61
CA THR A 137 -36.85 -17.63 31.25
C THR A 137 -35.91 -17.30 30.11
N VAL A 138 -36.42 -16.87 28.96
CA VAL A 138 -35.60 -16.30 27.88
C VAL A 138 -35.06 -14.98 28.41
N VAL A 139 -33.76 -14.92 28.70
CA VAL A 139 -33.11 -13.73 29.22
C VAL A 139 -32.87 -12.73 28.10
N VAL A 140 -32.67 -13.23 26.87
CA VAL A 140 -32.43 -12.42 25.69
C VAL A 140 -33.02 -13.14 24.49
N ASP A 141 -34.09 -12.60 23.90
CA ASP A 141 -34.53 -12.94 22.56
C ASP A 141 -33.97 -11.83 21.64
N LEU A 142 -32.84 -12.12 21.00
CA LEU A 142 -32.17 -11.18 20.10
C LEU A 142 -32.54 -11.43 18.64
N THR A 143 -33.77 -11.86 18.36
CA THR A 143 -34.24 -12.08 16.98
C THR A 143 -34.27 -10.81 16.14
N ASP A 144 -33.98 -9.66 16.73
CA ASP A 144 -34.08 -8.35 16.07
C ASP A 144 -32.82 -7.47 16.22
N TYR A 145 -31.66 -7.97 16.66
CA TYR A 145 -30.55 -7.09 17.03
C TYR A 145 -29.26 -7.35 16.28
N THR A 146 -28.71 -6.26 15.87
CA THR A 146 -27.37 -5.92 15.38
C THR A 146 -27.09 -6.26 13.93
N THR A 147 -27.65 -5.46 13.05
CA THR A 147 -27.04 -5.26 11.73
C THR A 147 -25.84 -4.39 11.94
N VAL A 148 -24.65 -4.94 11.89
CA VAL A 148 -23.43 -4.19 11.63
C VAL A 148 -23.27 -4.17 10.13
N ILE A 149 -23.46 -3.03 9.53
CA ILE A 149 -23.08 -2.84 8.14
C ILE A 149 -21.57 -2.80 8.14
N TYR A 150 -20.95 -3.83 7.58
CA TYR A 150 -19.57 -3.77 7.20
C TYR A 150 -19.51 -2.82 6.00
N GLU A 151 -19.17 -1.55 6.25
CA GLU A 151 -18.76 -0.67 5.18
C GLU A 151 -17.42 -1.19 4.70
N GLY A 152 -17.43 -1.87 3.55
CA GLY A 152 -16.19 -2.26 2.89
C GLY A 152 -15.42 -0.99 2.62
N ASP A 153 -14.29 -0.80 3.30
CA ASP A 153 -13.27 0.06 2.72
C ASP A 153 -12.91 -0.57 1.38
N PRO A 154 -12.90 0.18 0.29
CA PRO A 154 -12.54 -0.38 -0.99
C PRO A 154 -11.25 -1.17 -0.82
N ILE A 155 -11.26 -2.46 -1.22
CA ILE A 155 -10.01 -3.21 -1.36
C ILE A 155 -9.23 -2.36 -2.35
N CYS A 156 -8.22 -1.68 -1.85
CA CYS A 156 -7.41 -0.82 -2.68
C CYS A 156 -6.59 -1.72 -3.59
N THR A 157 -7.13 -2.03 -4.77
CA THR A 157 -6.43 -2.83 -5.80
C THR A 157 -5.48 -1.97 -6.62
N ASP A 158 -5.59 -0.65 -6.48
CA ASP A 158 -4.78 0.35 -7.17
C ASP A 158 -4.27 1.36 -6.13
N HIS A 159 -3.18 0.98 -5.46
CA HIS A 159 -2.58 1.81 -4.42
C HIS A 159 -1.89 3.02 -5.02
N ASP A 160 -2.34 4.21 -4.66
CA ASP A 160 -1.65 5.49 -4.91
C ASP A 160 -0.76 5.82 -3.70
N TRP A 161 0.50 5.43 -3.78
CA TRP A 161 1.44 5.58 -2.68
C TRP A 161 2.01 6.99 -2.55
N ASP A 162 1.84 7.60 -1.38
CA ASP A 162 2.59 8.78 -0.95
C ASP A 162 3.66 8.33 0.07
N GLY A 163 4.80 7.98 -0.44
CA GLY A 163 5.83 7.34 0.37
C GLY A 163 5.41 5.96 0.86
N LEU A 164 5.22 5.82 2.15
CA LEU A 164 4.80 4.56 2.78
C LEU A 164 3.29 4.46 3.00
N VAL A 165 2.51 5.51 2.74
CA VAL A 165 1.07 5.56 3.01
C VAL A 165 0.30 5.62 1.69
N CYS A 166 -0.66 4.74 1.51
CA CYS A 166 -1.57 4.80 0.37
C CYS A 166 -2.57 5.95 0.53
N ARG A 167 -2.68 6.85 -0.46
CA ARG A 167 -3.66 7.96 -0.46
C ARG A 167 -5.10 7.48 -0.56
N ASN A 168 -5.33 6.33 -1.20
CA ASN A 168 -6.67 5.83 -1.44
C ASN A 168 -7.25 5.10 -0.22
N CYS A 169 -6.45 4.33 0.53
CA CYS A 169 -6.95 3.49 1.62
C CYS A 169 -6.25 3.72 2.97
N GLY A 170 -5.18 4.51 3.02
CA GLY A 170 -4.43 4.76 4.25
C GLY A 170 -3.53 3.59 4.69
N GLU A 171 -3.43 2.54 3.88
CA GLU A 171 -2.51 1.43 4.18
C GLU A 171 -1.08 1.93 4.31
N VAL A 172 -0.34 1.38 5.27
CA VAL A 172 1.07 1.70 5.51
C VAL A 172 1.90 0.48 5.14
N ARG A 173 2.76 0.64 4.13
CA ARG A 173 3.74 -0.38 3.74
C ARG A 173 5.09 -0.18 4.40
N GLU A 174 5.86 -1.22 4.53
CA GLU A 174 7.24 -1.13 4.99
C GLU A 174 8.18 -0.62 3.88
N ASN A 175 9.25 0.09 4.29
CA ASN A 175 10.32 0.45 3.37
C ASN A 175 11.01 -0.84 2.88
N PRO A 176 11.02 -1.15 1.57
CA PRO A 176 11.62 -2.39 1.08
C PRO A 176 13.15 -2.40 1.16
N PHE A 177 13.81 -1.24 1.37
CA PHE A 177 15.26 -1.11 1.29
C PHE A 177 15.90 -0.72 2.62
N GLU A 178 16.78 -1.55 3.11
CA GLU A 178 17.57 -1.33 4.34
C GLU A 178 18.56 -0.16 4.22
N ASP A 179 19.01 0.15 2.99
CA ASP A 179 20.01 1.18 2.69
C ASP A 179 19.41 2.50 2.18
N VAL A 180 18.10 2.70 2.34
CA VAL A 180 17.37 3.92 1.99
C VAL A 180 16.71 4.49 3.24
N PRO A 181 17.40 5.37 4.02
CA PRO A 181 16.82 5.98 5.21
C PRO A 181 15.63 6.88 4.86
N GLU A 182 14.58 6.86 5.70
CA GLU A 182 13.34 7.64 5.48
C GLU A 182 13.56 9.15 5.51
N ASP A 183 14.59 9.64 6.20
CA ASP A 183 14.98 11.04 6.26
C ASP A 183 15.89 11.50 5.12
N SER A 184 16.25 10.59 4.19
CA SER A 184 17.10 10.93 3.05
C SER A 184 16.34 11.69 1.96
N PHE A 185 17.03 12.61 1.25
CA PHE A 185 16.44 13.39 0.14
C PHE A 185 15.97 12.53 -1.04
N TYR A 186 16.46 11.30 -1.11
CA TYR A 186 16.12 10.35 -2.17
C TYR A 186 15.10 9.29 -1.73
N PHE A 187 14.58 9.34 -0.51
CA PHE A 187 13.62 8.35 0.00
C PHE A 187 12.37 8.25 -0.89
N LEU A 188 11.61 9.35 -0.99
CA LEU A 188 10.41 9.39 -1.85
C LEU A 188 10.72 9.12 -3.33
N PRO A 189 11.77 9.70 -3.94
CA PRO A 189 12.18 9.37 -5.30
C PRO A 189 12.47 7.88 -5.53
N VAL A 190 13.08 7.19 -4.55
CA VAL A 190 13.35 5.75 -4.67
C VAL A 190 12.07 4.93 -4.65
N LEU A 191 11.16 5.21 -3.69
CA LEU A 191 9.88 4.51 -3.60
C LEU A 191 9.05 4.72 -4.86
N TRP A 192 8.93 5.98 -5.32
CA TRP A 192 8.26 6.30 -6.58
C TRP A 192 8.84 5.55 -7.77
N ALA A 193 10.17 5.49 -7.90
CA ALA A 193 10.82 4.80 -9.02
C ALA A 193 10.60 3.28 -8.99
N VAL A 194 10.34 2.70 -7.82
CA VAL A 194 9.94 1.29 -7.67
C VAL A 194 8.48 1.11 -8.04
N ASP A 195 7.58 1.96 -7.57
CA ASP A 195 6.15 1.92 -7.85
C ASP A 195 5.87 2.06 -9.35
N GLU A 196 6.57 2.97 -10.03
CA GLU A 196 6.51 3.16 -11.48
C GLU A 196 7.24 2.06 -12.28
N GLY A 197 7.79 1.04 -11.61
CA GLY A 197 8.52 -0.05 -12.28
C GLY A 197 9.84 0.38 -12.96
N ILE A 198 10.33 1.58 -12.66
CA ILE A 198 11.57 2.12 -13.24
C ILE A 198 12.79 1.34 -12.77
N THR A 199 12.76 0.89 -11.52
CA THR A 199 13.82 0.08 -10.91
C THR A 199 13.28 -0.88 -9.86
N ASN A 200 13.96 -2.02 -9.69
CA ASN A 200 13.65 -2.99 -8.62
C ASN A 200 14.74 -2.99 -7.53
N GLY A 201 15.56 -1.93 -7.45
CA GLY A 201 16.71 -1.91 -6.55
C GLY A 201 17.96 -2.60 -7.15
N ALA A 202 18.95 -2.81 -6.32
CA ALA A 202 20.13 -3.65 -6.60
C ALA A 202 19.90 -5.10 -6.15
N SER A 203 19.05 -5.30 -5.14
CA SER A 203 18.51 -6.58 -4.68
C SER A 203 17.09 -6.35 -4.14
N ALA A 204 16.47 -7.39 -3.59
CA ALA A 204 15.15 -7.28 -2.94
C ALA A 204 15.15 -6.32 -1.73
N THR A 205 16.26 -6.16 -1.04
CA THR A 205 16.39 -5.37 0.21
C THR A 205 17.41 -4.24 0.12
N THR A 206 18.06 -4.03 -1.02
CA THR A 206 19.06 -2.97 -1.20
C THR A 206 18.82 -2.20 -2.48
N PHE A 207 18.83 -0.87 -2.40
CA PHE A 207 18.77 0.02 -3.54
C PHE A 207 20.15 0.37 -4.10
N ASN A 208 21.16 0.42 -3.23
CA ASN A 208 22.52 0.93 -3.49
C ASN A 208 22.55 2.40 -3.93
N PRO A 209 22.07 3.35 -3.09
CA PRO A 209 21.90 4.76 -3.46
C PRO A 209 23.20 5.45 -3.88
N GLY A 210 24.33 5.09 -3.23
CA GLY A 210 25.66 5.62 -3.53
C GLY A 210 26.37 4.95 -4.70
N GLY A 211 25.80 3.91 -5.30
CA GLY A 211 26.44 3.16 -6.38
C GLY A 211 26.61 3.98 -7.64
N ASP A 212 27.75 3.78 -8.34
CA ASP A 212 28.00 4.42 -9.64
C ASP A 212 26.90 4.11 -10.64
N LEU A 213 26.48 5.13 -11.38
CA LEU A 213 25.42 5.03 -12.37
C LEU A 213 26.02 4.81 -13.77
N LEU A 214 25.74 3.63 -14.34
CA LEU A 214 26.22 3.29 -15.68
C LEU A 214 25.31 3.88 -16.77
N ARG A 215 25.87 4.20 -17.94
CA ARG A 215 25.10 4.74 -19.08
C ARG A 215 23.94 3.84 -19.49
N ALA A 216 24.15 2.51 -19.48
CA ALA A 216 23.08 1.55 -19.76
C ALA A 216 21.94 1.65 -18.74
N GLN A 217 22.25 1.92 -17.45
CA GLN A 217 21.23 2.08 -16.41
C GLN A 217 20.41 3.35 -16.60
N VAL A 218 21.04 4.47 -16.99
CA VAL A 218 20.31 5.73 -17.26
C VAL A 218 19.25 5.52 -18.33
N VAL A 219 19.65 5.04 -19.52
CA VAL A 219 18.69 4.84 -20.62
C VAL A 219 17.64 3.78 -20.32
N THR A 220 17.98 2.76 -19.49
CA THR A 220 17.02 1.74 -19.10
C THR A 220 15.98 2.29 -18.12
N MET A 221 16.37 3.16 -17.19
CA MET A 221 15.42 3.83 -16.29
C MET A 221 14.46 4.75 -17.08
N LEU A 222 14.98 5.53 -18.02
CA LEU A 222 14.15 6.37 -18.91
C LEU A 222 13.21 5.54 -19.79
N TRP A 223 13.72 4.45 -20.39
CA TRP A 223 12.94 3.55 -21.20
C TRP A 223 11.80 2.87 -20.43
N ARG A 224 12.07 2.45 -19.21
CA ARG A 224 11.03 1.88 -18.32
C ARG A 224 9.97 2.90 -17.95
N HIS A 225 10.39 4.12 -17.59
CA HIS A 225 9.45 5.21 -17.33
C HIS A 225 8.58 5.54 -18.55
N ALA A 226 9.12 5.40 -19.77
CA ALA A 226 8.35 5.56 -21.01
C ALA A 226 7.43 4.35 -21.34
N GLY A 227 7.29 3.38 -20.43
CA GLY A 227 6.45 2.19 -20.64
C GLY A 227 7.14 1.08 -21.46
N SER A 228 8.46 1.09 -21.54
CA SER A 228 9.27 0.06 -22.22
C SER A 228 8.93 -0.14 -23.70
N PRO A 229 8.83 0.91 -24.53
CA PRO A 229 8.43 0.77 -25.93
C PRO A 229 9.42 -0.05 -26.75
N VAL A 230 8.89 -0.86 -27.64
CA VAL A 230 9.69 -1.65 -28.59
C VAL A 230 9.90 -0.83 -29.85
N VAL A 231 11.15 -0.77 -30.31
CA VAL A 231 11.52 -0.06 -31.55
C VAL A 231 12.22 -1.00 -32.53
N GLU A 232 11.96 -0.82 -33.83
CA GLU A 232 12.56 -1.59 -34.89
C GLU A 232 13.55 -0.74 -35.67
N ILE A 233 14.75 -0.57 -35.10
CA ILE A 233 15.87 0.11 -35.79
C ILE A 233 17.09 -0.81 -35.86
N SER A 234 17.95 -0.58 -36.85
CA SER A 234 19.24 -1.26 -36.90
C SER A 234 20.14 -0.77 -35.77
N ASN A 235 20.75 -1.70 -35.04
CA ASN A 235 21.71 -1.35 -33.98
C ASN A 235 22.96 -0.67 -34.59
N PRO A 236 23.25 0.59 -34.28
CA PRO A 236 24.44 1.26 -34.79
C PRO A 236 25.72 0.93 -33.99
N PHE A 237 25.62 0.27 -32.83
CA PHE A 237 26.71 0.11 -31.89
C PHE A 237 27.29 -1.30 -31.87
N THR A 238 28.60 -1.41 -31.91
CA THR A 238 29.32 -2.67 -31.87
C THR A 238 29.47 -3.23 -30.44
N ASP A 239 29.34 -2.39 -29.44
CA ASP A 239 29.44 -2.71 -28.00
C ASP A 239 28.10 -2.93 -27.31
N VAL A 240 26.99 -2.89 -28.03
CA VAL A 240 25.63 -3.20 -27.58
C VAL A 240 25.20 -4.50 -28.24
N LYS A 241 25.17 -5.59 -27.50
CA LYS A 241 24.84 -6.91 -28.05
C LYS A 241 23.37 -7.24 -27.85
N GLU A 242 22.80 -7.92 -28.82
CA GLU A 242 21.46 -8.49 -28.70
C GLU A 242 21.42 -9.50 -27.52
N GLY A 243 20.32 -9.47 -26.77
CA GLY A 243 20.15 -10.30 -25.58
C GLY A 243 20.65 -9.65 -24.27
N GLU A 244 21.40 -8.55 -24.33
CA GLU A 244 21.76 -7.80 -23.13
C GLU A 244 20.51 -7.08 -22.57
N TRP A 245 20.43 -6.97 -21.24
CA TRP A 245 19.28 -6.41 -20.53
C TRP A 245 18.96 -4.93 -20.90
N TYR A 246 19.95 -4.21 -21.41
CA TYR A 246 19.83 -2.81 -21.84
C TYR A 246 19.64 -2.66 -23.36
N TYR A 247 19.62 -3.74 -24.14
CA TYR A 247 19.64 -3.69 -25.61
C TYR A 247 18.49 -2.84 -26.18
N ASN A 248 17.25 -3.18 -25.80
CA ASN A 248 16.07 -2.46 -26.28
C ASN A 248 16.03 -1.00 -25.81
N ALA A 249 16.45 -0.75 -24.55
CA ALA A 249 16.52 0.59 -24.00
C ALA A 249 17.51 1.49 -24.73
N VAL A 250 18.67 0.95 -25.13
CA VAL A 250 19.66 1.70 -25.92
C VAL A 250 19.14 2.01 -27.31
N LEU A 251 18.52 1.03 -28.01
CA LEU A 251 17.94 1.27 -29.33
C LEU A 251 16.81 2.31 -29.28
N TRP A 252 15.94 2.20 -28.29
CA TRP A 252 14.91 3.20 -28.06
C TRP A 252 15.50 4.60 -27.79
N ALA A 253 16.50 4.71 -26.93
CA ALA A 253 17.12 6.01 -26.64
C ALA A 253 17.80 6.64 -27.85
N VAL A 254 18.25 5.83 -28.83
CA VAL A 254 18.73 6.31 -30.14
C VAL A 254 17.57 6.78 -31.02
N SER A 255 16.47 6.01 -31.10
CA SER A 255 15.31 6.39 -31.93
C SER A 255 14.65 7.69 -31.46
N GLU A 256 14.61 7.91 -30.16
CA GLU A 256 14.08 9.14 -29.55
C GLU A 256 15.08 10.31 -29.53
N GLY A 257 16.31 10.13 -30.06
CA GLY A 257 17.32 11.18 -30.07
C GLY A 257 17.92 11.50 -28.69
N ILE A 258 17.64 10.70 -27.66
CA ILE A 258 18.17 10.88 -26.30
C ILE A 258 19.68 10.72 -26.29
N THR A 259 20.21 9.81 -27.13
CA THR A 259 21.64 9.58 -27.25
C THR A 259 22.07 9.27 -28.68
N ASN A 260 23.29 9.70 -29.02
CA ASN A 260 23.99 9.31 -30.26
C ASN A 260 25.19 8.40 -29.96
N GLY A 261 25.29 7.84 -28.75
CA GLY A 261 26.45 7.07 -28.30
C GLY A 261 27.61 7.93 -27.79
N THR A 262 28.73 7.27 -27.57
CA THR A 262 30.04 7.91 -27.28
C THR A 262 30.83 8.14 -28.56
N SER A 263 30.48 7.41 -29.62
CA SER A 263 30.91 7.61 -31.00
C SER A 263 29.81 7.10 -31.95
N ALA A 264 30.03 7.22 -33.24
CA ALA A 264 29.10 6.70 -34.25
C ALA A 264 28.87 5.17 -34.17
N THR A 265 29.77 4.43 -33.54
CA THR A 265 29.75 2.95 -33.45
C THR A 265 29.85 2.38 -32.05
N THR A 266 29.88 3.24 -31.01
CA THR A 266 29.98 2.81 -29.62
C THR A 266 29.00 3.59 -28.73
N PHE A 267 28.31 2.88 -27.85
CA PHE A 267 27.44 3.45 -26.82
C PHE A 267 28.14 3.65 -25.48
N GLY A 268 29.04 2.72 -25.11
CA GLY A 268 29.73 2.70 -23.83
C GLY A 268 28.81 2.26 -22.66
N PRO A 269 28.14 1.08 -22.72
CA PRO A 269 27.10 0.70 -21.75
C PRO A 269 27.61 0.63 -20.30
N ALA A 270 28.86 0.22 -20.09
CA ALA A 270 29.49 0.13 -18.77
C ALA A 270 30.19 1.43 -18.31
N GLY A 271 30.13 2.50 -19.13
CA GLY A 271 30.70 3.80 -18.75
C GLY A 271 29.93 4.42 -17.59
N VAL A 272 30.66 4.90 -16.56
CA VAL A 272 30.04 5.68 -15.47
C VAL A 272 29.65 7.05 -15.99
N THR A 273 28.44 7.51 -15.64
CA THR A 273 27.92 8.82 -16.06
C THR A 273 28.23 9.88 -15.03
N ASN A 274 28.51 11.10 -15.53
CA ASN A 274 28.58 12.28 -14.69
C ASN A 274 27.22 13.03 -14.66
N ARG A 275 27.11 14.02 -13.76
CA ARG A 275 25.89 14.79 -13.55
C ARG A 275 25.42 15.51 -14.83
N ALA A 276 26.34 16.12 -15.59
CA ALA A 276 26.02 16.80 -16.84
C ALA A 276 25.43 15.83 -17.89
N GLN A 277 25.95 14.63 -17.98
CA GLN A 277 25.40 13.60 -18.89
C GLN A 277 23.99 13.18 -18.49
N VAL A 278 23.74 12.98 -17.20
CA VAL A 278 22.41 12.55 -16.71
C VAL A 278 21.35 13.62 -16.98
N VAL A 279 21.60 14.89 -16.64
CA VAL A 279 20.64 15.96 -16.93
C VAL A 279 20.45 16.17 -18.44
N THR A 280 21.48 15.91 -19.26
CA THR A 280 21.35 15.97 -20.72
C THR A 280 20.48 14.85 -21.27
N PHE A 281 20.57 13.63 -20.73
CA PHE A 281 19.66 12.55 -21.09
C PHE A 281 18.22 12.88 -20.71
N LEU A 282 17.98 13.40 -19.51
CA LEU A 282 16.66 13.85 -19.05
C LEU A 282 16.09 14.96 -19.91
N TRP A 283 16.90 16.00 -20.18
CA TRP A 283 16.51 17.13 -21.02
C TRP A 283 16.08 16.69 -22.42
N ARG A 284 16.86 15.78 -23.05
CA ARG A 284 16.51 15.22 -24.35
C ARG A 284 15.29 14.32 -24.30
N TYR A 285 15.12 13.55 -23.24
CA TYR A 285 13.94 12.73 -23.02
C TYR A 285 12.66 13.56 -22.93
N LEU A 286 12.76 14.80 -22.49
CA LEU A 286 11.67 15.78 -22.41
C LEU A 286 11.63 16.74 -23.62
N ASP A 287 12.07 16.28 -24.78
CA ASP A 287 12.02 17.03 -26.04
C ASP A 287 12.87 18.31 -26.05
N SER A 288 13.92 18.36 -25.24
CA SER A 288 14.91 19.44 -25.24
C SER A 288 14.32 20.84 -25.05
N PRO A 289 13.56 21.11 -23.97
CA PRO A 289 12.95 22.41 -23.75
C PRO A 289 13.97 23.54 -23.59
N ASP A 290 13.62 24.75 -24.02
CA ASP A 290 14.44 25.92 -23.82
C ASP A 290 14.52 26.30 -22.34
N ALA A 291 15.62 26.90 -21.93
CA ALA A 291 15.83 27.53 -20.62
C ALA A 291 16.22 29.00 -20.79
N VAL A 292 15.73 29.83 -19.89
CA VAL A 292 15.99 31.27 -19.89
C VAL A 292 16.76 31.76 -18.65
N ALA A 293 17.04 30.82 -17.70
CA ALA A 293 17.78 31.14 -16.48
C ALA A 293 19.19 31.62 -16.78
N GLU A 294 19.66 32.62 -16.01
CA GLU A 294 21.07 33.00 -16.00
C GLU A 294 21.91 31.91 -15.36
N ASN A 295 23.09 31.65 -15.89
CA ASN A 295 24.01 30.67 -15.37
C ASN A 295 24.64 31.11 -14.03
N PRO A 296 24.32 30.47 -12.89
CA PRO A 296 24.94 30.82 -11.63
C PRO A 296 26.28 30.10 -11.39
N PHE A 297 26.66 29.13 -12.24
CA PHE A 297 27.77 28.22 -11.99
C PHE A 297 29.04 28.61 -12.68
N THR A 298 30.15 28.53 -11.98
CA THR A 298 31.47 28.86 -12.51
C THR A 298 32.10 27.70 -13.31
N ASP A 299 31.60 26.47 -13.14
CA ASP A 299 32.06 25.27 -13.84
C ASP A 299 31.19 24.87 -15.04
N VAL A 300 30.19 25.69 -15.41
CA VAL A 300 29.30 25.47 -16.54
C VAL A 300 29.61 26.48 -17.65
N ASP A 301 29.99 25.95 -18.82
CA ASP A 301 30.14 26.74 -20.05
C ASP A 301 28.79 26.71 -20.81
N ASP A 302 28.14 27.86 -20.97
CA ASP A 302 26.86 28.01 -21.66
C ASP A 302 26.90 27.55 -23.12
N ALA A 303 28.04 27.62 -23.77
CA ALA A 303 28.22 27.18 -25.13
C ALA A 303 28.50 25.68 -25.28
N ALA A 304 28.73 24.96 -24.17
CA ALA A 304 28.96 23.53 -24.17
C ALA A 304 27.65 22.76 -24.40
N TRP A 305 27.77 21.50 -24.83
CA TRP A 305 26.64 20.61 -25.09
C TRP A 305 25.74 20.34 -23.87
N TYR A 306 26.24 20.62 -22.68
CA TYR A 306 25.54 20.47 -21.40
C TYR A 306 25.01 21.78 -20.83
N GLY A 307 25.38 22.95 -21.42
CA GLY A 307 24.99 24.25 -20.87
C GLY A 307 23.48 24.41 -20.76
N MET A 308 22.78 24.35 -21.89
CA MET A 308 21.30 24.43 -21.92
C MET A 308 20.60 23.34 -21.05
N PRO A 309 20.97 22.05 -21.11
CA PRO A 309 20.43 21.04 -20.22
C PRO A 309 20.59 21.34 -18.73
N ILE A 310 21.73 21.89 -18.32
CA ILE A 310 21.99 22.25 -16.92
C ILE A 310 21.11 23.40 -16.49
N LEU A 311 21.05 24.48 -17.29
CA LEU A 311 20.22 25.65 -17.00
C LEU A 311 18.74 25.26 -16.91
N TRP A 312 18.26 24.43 -17.82
CA TRP A 312 16.92 23.87 -17.78
C TRP A 312 16.68 23.07 -16.48
N ALA A 313 17.62 22.22 -16.08
CA ALA A 313 17.46 21.39 -14.88
C ALA A 313 17.38 22.22 -13.59
N VAL A 314 18.09 23.34 -13.54
CA VAL A 314 18.03 24.27 -12.41
C VAL A 314 16.74 25.10 -12.43
N GLU A 315 16.37 25.65 -13.58
CA GLU A 315 15.15 26.45 -13.75
C GLU A 315 13.89 25.68 -13.37
N ASN A 316 13.86 24.37 -13.66
CA ASN A 316 12.74 23.50 -13.36
C ASN A 316 12.87 22.73 -12.03
N GLY A 317 13.83 23.09 -11.17
CA GLY A 317 13.97 22.50 -9.84
C GLY A 317 14.43 21.04 -9.84
N VAL A 318 14.92 20.52 -10.97
CA VAL A 318 15.43 19.13 -11.08
C VAL A 318 16.66 18.97 -10.18
N THR A 319 17.51 20.01 -10.11
CA THR A 319 18.69 20.07 -9.25
C THR A 319 19.11 21.51 -8.96
N ASP A 320 19.67 21.74 -7.78
CA ASP A 320 20.23 23.04 -7.37
C ASP A 320 21.76 23.13 -7.59
N GLY A 321 22.36 22.12 -8.25
CA GLY A 321 23.81 21.99 -8.33
C GLY A 321 24.42 21.29 -7.11
N MET A 322 25.74 21.37 -6.96
CA MET A 322 26.45 20.93 -5.76
C MET A 322 26.61 22.04 -4.73
N SER A 323 26.59 23.29 -5.20
CA SER A 323 26.57 24.50 -4.38
C SER A 323 25.93 25.64 -5.19
N ALA A 324 25.78 26.82 -4.60
CA ALA A 324 25.23 27.99 -5.27
C ALA A 324 26.06 28.43 -6.52
N THR A 325 27.33 28.01 -6.63
CA THR A 325 28.25 28.44 -7.71
C THR A 325 28.91 27.29 -8.44
N GLU A 326 28.61 26.02 -8.08
CA GLU A 326 29.17 24.84 -8.73
C GLU A 326 28.07 23.82 -9.02
N PHE A 327 27.94 23.43 -10.28
CA PHE A 327 27.04 22.35 -10.70
C PHE A 327 27.65 20.98 -10.46
N GLY A 328 28.97 20.82 -10.59
CA GLY A 328 29.68 19.56 -10.56
C GLY A 328 29.62 18.81 -11.90
N VAL A 329 29.91 19.51 -13.02
CA VAL A 329 29.78 18.99 -14.39
C VAL A 329 30.41 17.60 -14.57
N ASN A 330 31.62 17.40 -14.04
CA ASN A 330 32.39 16.16 -14.16
C ASN A 330 32.22 15.20 -12.97
N THR A 331 31.43 15.55 -11.97
CA THR A 331 31.17 14.70 -10.82
C THR A 331 30.32 13.50 -11.21
N ASN A 332 30.72 12.30 -10.83
CA ASN A 332 29.95 11.10 -11.08
C ASN A 332 28.54 11.22 -10.49
N CYS A 333 27.55 10.79 -11.28
CA CYS A 333 26.20 10.67 -10.80
C CYS A 333 26.00 9.27 -10.20
N ASN A 334 25.34 9.20 -9.06
CA ASN A 334 24.97 7.93 -8.43
C ASN A 334 23.51 7.59 -8.68
N ARG A 335 23.09 6.39 -8.23
CA ARG A 335 21.73 5.89 -8.41
C ARG A 335 20.69 6.75 -7.72
N ALA A 336 20.98 7.24 -6.50
CA ALA A 336 20.06 8.14 -5.77
C ALA A 336 19.84 9.46 -6.51
N HIS A 337 20.89 10.08 -7.08
CA HIS A 337 20.76 11.29 -7.87
C HIS A 337 19.91 11.06 -9.13
N MET A 338 20.08 9.93 -9.83
CA MET A 338 19.31 9.64 -11.04
C MET A 338 17.81 9.59 -10.77
N VAL A 339 17.38 8.80 -9.77
CA VAL A 339 15.94 8.69 -9.46
C VAL A 339 15.39 10.01 -8.90
N THR A 340 16.20 10.77 -8.15
CA THR A 340 15.80 12.10 -7.66
C THR A 340 15.62 13.11 -8.80
N PHE A 341 16.53 13.13 -9.77
CA PHE A 341 16.42 14.02 -10.92
C PHE A 341 15.22 13.65 -11.79
N LEU A 342 15.02 12.35 -12.04
CA LEU A 342 13.87 11.89 -12.79
C LEU A 342 12.56 12.21 -12.06
N TYR A 343 12.47 11.91 -10.77
CA TYR A 343 11.31 12.23 -9.93
C TYR A 343 10.95 13.72 -10.00
N ARG A 344 11.94 14.60 -9.77
CA ARG A 344 11.72 16.05 -9.79
C ARG A 344 11.38 16.60 -11.17
N ALA A 345 11.84 15.94 -12.23
CA ALA A 345 11.52 16.34 -13.60
C ALA A 345 10.09 15.93 -14.01
N MET A 346 9.48 14.94 -13.31
CA MET A 346 8.14 14.41 -13.63
C MET A 346 7.05 14.93 -12.68
N ASN A 347 7.40 15.44 -11.50
CA ASN A 347 6.48 15.93 -10.47
C ASN A 347 6.74 17.42 -10.14
#